data_fffc5386fc2c6ce00cf1d76a09ef9976
#
_entry.id   fffc5386fc2c6ce00cf1d76a09ef9976
#
_cell.length_a   1.000
_cell.length_b   1.000
_cell.length_c   1.000
_cell.angle_alpha   90.00
_cell.angle_beta   90.00
_cell.angle_gamma   90.00
#
_symmetry.space_group_name_H-M   'P 1'
#
loop_
_entity.id
_entity.type
_entity.pdbx_description
1 polymer ?
#
loop_
_entity_poly.entity_id
_entity_poly.type
_entity_poly.pdbx_seq_one_letter_code
_entity_poly.pdbx_strand_id
1 'polypeptide(L)'
;MFKKMLFCAAAGLLLLAQSACDNDKPQPTPSAQKGSTLITTTVVNPDGASGVCYMQLIDGLTGHYDNAKAVPAGFGAPPVVQGRDVFVLPDYMGNNKAEMRHYVYETNGTLQLRGTLALPAGAGAANVCKVSDTKAYVSFQNTGQVWAFNPTTMTKTAEIDMNALAQKDMRVAPAAMVERDGLLFVGLNQFDAQWMPTAKQADMAVVDTKTDKVVKKISDTKHELSFATRPIDPHSVFVDAQGDIYVNCMGSFGYKPGFAGGLLRIRKGQTDFDPDFVINYQ
;
A
#
# COMPACT_ATOMS: atom_id res chain seq x y z
N MET A 1 4.54 48.85 71.70
CA MET A 1 4.99 50.17 71.22
C MET A 1 5.90 49.98 70.01
N PHE A 2 5.62 50.69 68.90
CA PHE A 2 6.39 50.79 67.65
C PHE A 2 6.47 49.56 66.73
N LYS A 3 6.08 49.69 65.59
CA LYS A 3 5.75 50.49 64.40
C LYS A 3 6.06 49.63 63.18
N LYS A 4 5.07 49.57 62.33
CA LYS A 4 5.10 49.01 61.00
C LYS A 4 6.22 49.56 60.13
N MET A 5 6.83 48.80 59.33
CA MET A 5 7.37 49.18 58.04
C MET A 5 7.14 48.18 56.94
N LEU A 6 6.35 48.58 55.96
CA LEU A 6 5.98 47.90 54.76
C LEU A 6 7.15 48.01 53.79
N PHE A 7 7.65 46.87 53.26
CA PHE A 7 8.48 46.92 52.05
C PHE A 7 7.79 46.11 50.96
N CYS A 8 7.27 46.78 49.99
CA CYS A 8 6.87 46.20 48.73
C CYS A 8 8.12 45.79 47.94
N ALA A 9 8.33 44.48 47.76
CA ALA A 9 9.23 43.97 46.76
C ALA A 9 8.37 43.48 45.58
N ALA A 10 8.37 44.26 44.50
CA ALA A 10 7.81 43.86 43.22
C ALA A 10 8.72 42.78 42.62
N ALA A 11 8.28 41.52 42.70
CA ALA A 11 8.89 40.45 41.95
C ALA A 11 8.34 40.49 40.53
N GLY A 12 9.14 41.00 39.60
CA GLY A 12 8.85 40.92 38.18
C GLY A 12 8.85 39.47 37.70
N LEU A 13 7.67 38.99 37.39
CA LEU A 13 7.55 37.69 36.65
C LEU A 13 8.01 37.92 35.22
N LEU A 14 9.23 37.49 34.91
CA LEU A 14 9.65 37.27 33.51
C LEU A 14 8.88 36.07 32.99
N LEU A 15 7.81 36.33 32.27
CA LEU A 15 7.19 35.34 31.39
C LEU A 15 8.14 35.10 30.22
N LEU A 16 8.95 34.03 30.31
CA LEU A 16 9.58 33.45 29.16
C LEU A 16 8.45 32.84 28.31
N ALA A 17 8.02 33.56 27.30
CA ALA A 17 7.24 33.00 26.23
C ALA A 17 8.11 31.96 25.52
N GLN A 18 7.98 30.70 25.90
CA GLN A 18 8.42 29.59 25.06
C GLN A 18 7.53 29.62 23.83
N SER A 19 8.11 30.05 22.72
CA SER A 19 7.52 29.82 21.40
C SER A 19 7.51 28.31 21.19
N ALA A 20 6.41 27.68 21.62
CA ALA A 20 6.06 26.36 21.08
C ALA A 20 5.97 26.55 19.57
N CYS A 21 6.83 25.87 18.83
CA CYS A 21 6.68 25.73 17.39
C CYS A 21 5.32 25.11 17.14
N ASP A 22 4.40 25.94 16.74
CA ASP A 22 3.04 25.57 16.35
C ASP A 22 3.13 24.79 15.02
N ASN A 23 3.37 23.48 15.12
CA ASN A 23 3.34 22.58 13.97
C ASN A 23 1.89 22.24 13.54
N ASP A 24 0.90 22.83 14.19
CA ASP A 24 -0.52 22.67 13.88
C ASP A 24 -1.06 23.78 12.96
N LYS A 25 -0.23 24.41 12.15
CA LYS A 25 -0.79 25.19 11.03
C LYS A 25 -1.52 24.21 10.13
N PRO A 26 -2.84 24.42 9.85
CA PRO A 26 -3.53 23.64 8.86
C PRO A 26 -2.68 23.65 7.59
N GLN A 27 -2.23 22.48 7.16
CA GLN A 27 -1.51 22.40 5.90
C GLN A 27 -2.47 22.98 4.84
N PRO A 28 -2.04 23.94 4.03
CA PRO A 28 -2.92 24.56 3.04
C PRO A 28 -3.58 23.43 2.24
N THR A 29 -4.90 23.48 2.16
CA THR A 29 -5.66 22.54 1.31
C THR A 29 -5.03 22.63 -0.07
N PRO A 30 -4.48 21.54 -0.62
CA PRO A 30 -3.81 21.59 -1.92
C PRO A 30 -4.78 22.21 -2.92
N SER A 31 -4.39 23.28 -3.60
CA SER A 31 -5.16 23.82 -4.70
C SER A 31 -5.43 22.69 -5.68
N ALA A 32 -6.68 22.56 -6.17
CA ALA A 32 -7.08 21.48 -7.07
C ALA A 32 -6.06 21.34 -8.20
N GLN A 33 -5.34 20.22 -8.22
CA GLN A 33 -4.36 19.93 -9.25
C GLN A 33 -5.11 19.62 -10.53
N LYS A 34 -4.67 20.18 -11.64
CA LYS A 34 -5.24 19.91 -12.97
C LYS A 34 -4.15 19.32 -13.86
N GLY A 35 -4.48 18.27 -14.58
CA GLY A 35 -3.58 17.61 -15.52
C GLY A 35 -4.13 16.26 -15.97
N SER A 36 -3.46 15.63 -16.91
CA SER A 36 -3.85 14.36 -17.52
C SER A 36 -2.96 13.19 -17.13
N THR A 37 -1.81 13.47 -16.50
CA THR A 37 -0.83 12.46 -16.12
C THR A 37 -0.51 12.58 -14.62
N LEU A 38 -0.66 11.47 -13.89
CA LEU A 38 -0.23 11.37 -12.50
C LEU A 38 1.25 10.97 -12.47
N ILE A 39 2.07 11.78 -11.82
CA ILE A 39 3.47 11.45 -11.55
C ILE A 39 3.76 11.39 -10.06
N THR A 40 4.76 10.60 -9.70
CA THR A 40 5.35 10.58 -8.37
C THR A 40 6.80 11.01 -8.43
N THR A 41 7.24 11.77 -7.43
CA THR A 41 8.63 12.19 -7.27
C THR A 41 9.09 11.78 -5.88
N THR A 42 10.27 11.14 -5.81
CA THR A 42 10.85 10.69 -4.55
C THR A 42 12.17 11.36 -4.32
N VAL A 43 12.34 11.95 -3.14
CA VAL A 43 13.61 12.48 -2.65
C VAL A 43 14.11 11.51 -1.58
N VAL A 44 15.16 10.78 -1.92
CA VAL A 44 15.78 9.77 -1.05
C VAL A 44 16.83 10.44 -0.18
N ASN A 45 16.82 10.16 1.12
CA ASN A 45 17.84 10.61 2.05
C ASN A 45 19.18 9.87 1.82
N PRO A 46 20.31 10.41 2.32
CA PRO A 46 21.63 9.76 2.15
C PRO A 46 21.74 8.33 2.70
N ASP A 47 20.85 7.94 3.63
CA ASP A 47 20.78 6.57 4.16
C ASP A 47 20.23 5.54 3.15
N GLY A 48 19.63 6.00 2.04
CA GLY A 48 19.02 5.16 1.02
C GLY A 48 17.74 4.43 1.46
N ALA A 49 17.39 4.53 2.74
CA ALA A 49 16.28 3.78 3.36
C ALA A 49 15.11 4.66 3.79
N SER A 50 15.28 5.97 3.80
CA SER A 50 14.25 6.94 4.14
C SER A 50 14.16 8.05 3.10
N GLY A 51 13.09 8.83 3.13
CA GLY A 51 12.88 9.92 2.18
C GLY A 51 11.49 10.48 2.25
N VAL A 52 11.16 11.29 1.25
CA VAL A 52 9.81 11.83 1.05
C VAL A 52 9.36 11.55 -0.36
N CYS A 53 8.09 11.23 -0.52
CA CYS A 53 7.47 11.02 -1.82
C CYS A 53 6.29 11.99 -1.99
N TYR A 54 6.13 12.45 -3.21
CA TYR A 54 5.05 13.36 -3.60
C TYR A 54 4.36 12.81 -4.84
N MET A 55 3.08 13.11 -5.00
CA MET A 55 2.36 12.88 -6.23
C MET A 55 1.71 14.17 -6.73
N GLN A 56 1.61 14.31 -8.03
CA GLN A 56 0.93 15.43 -8.66
C GLN A 56 0.40 15.07 -10.05
N LEU A 57 -0.60 15.83 -10.48
CA LEU A 57 -1.02 15.82 -11.87
C LEU A 57 -0.19 16.83 -12.66
N ILE A 58 0.24 16.43 -13.84
CA ILE A 58 0.89 17.30 -14.83
C ILE A 58 0.10 17.30 -16.13
N ASP A 59 0.23 18.39 -16.87
CA ASP A 59 -0.39 18.52 -18.20
C ASP A 59 0.67 18.28 -19.28
N GLY A 60 0.61 17.09 -19.87
CA GLY A 60 1.62 16.63 -20.83
C GLY A 60 2.83 15.94 -20.19
N LEU A 61 3.77 15.49 -21.03
CA LEU A 61 4.97 14.75 -20.61
C LEU A 61 6.26 15.57 -20.78
N THR A 62 6.15 16.82 -21.23
CA THR A 62 7.29 17.71 -21.43
C THR A 62 7.11 18.99 -20.63
N GLY A 63 8.18 19.53 -20.08
CA GLY A 63 8.16 20.75 -19.28
C GLY A 63 9.04 20.66 -18.05
N HIS A 64 8.98 21.68 -17.23
CA HIS A 64 9.61 21.75 -15.93
C HIS A 64 8.52 21.75 -14.86
N TYR A 65 8.57 20.76 -13.98
CA TYR A 65 7.61 20.58 -12.90
C TYR A 65 8.35 20.55 -11.58
N ASP A 66 7.86 21.32 -10.61
CA ASP A 66 8.32 21.28 -9.22
C ASP A 66 7.27 20.67 -8.30
N ASN A 67 7.61 20.49 -7.03
CA ASN A 67 6.69 19.90 -6.05
C ASN A 67 5.76 20.92 -5.37
N ALA A 68 5.70 22.19 -5.82
CA ALA A 68 4.94 23.25 -5.14
C ALA A 68 3.42 22.96 -5.07
N LYS A 69 2.89 22.18 -6.00
CA LYS A 69 1.48 21.75 -6.04
C LYS A 69 1.30 20.25 -5.71
N ALA A 70 2.38 19.54 -5.45
CA ALA A 70 2.34 18.14 -5.17
C ALA A 70 1.77 17.86 -3.78
N VAL A 71 1.09 16.73 -3.63
CA VAL A 71 0.63 16.24 -2.32
C VAL A 71 1.56 15.13 -1.84
N PRO A 72 1.78 15.00 -0.51
CA PRO A 72 2.60 13.91 0.01
C PRO A 72 2.05 12.54 -0.42
N ALA A 73 2.94 11.62 -0.74
CA ALA A 73 2.65 10.20 -1.01
C ALA A 73 3.53 9.32 -0.11
N GLY A 74 3.25 8.02 -0.04
CA GLY A 74 4.02 7.10 0.79
C GLY A 74 5.42 6.86 0.22
N PHE A 75 6.44 6.99 1.04
CA PHE A 75 7.81 6.65 0.65
C PHE A 75 7.92 5.14 0.44
N GLY A 76 8.42 4.73 -0.73
CA GLY A 76 8.51 3.32 -1.11
C GLY A 76 7.16 2.65 -1.42
N ALA A 77 6.05 3.40 -1.41
CA ALA A 77 4.71 2.90 -1.71
C ALA A 77 4.08 3.75 -2.82
N PRO A 78 4.20 3.34 -4.09
CA PRO A 78 3.57 4.08 -5.19
C PRO A 78 2.05 4.09 -5.01
N PRO A 79 1.35 5.15 -5.45
CA PRO A 79 -0.10 5.18 -5.46
C PRO A 79 -0.69 4.03 -6.28
N VAL A 80 -1.77 3.43 -5.78
CA VAL A 80 -2.52 2.40 -6.52
C VAL A 80 -3.62 3.10 -7.31
N VAL A 81 -3.56 3.00 -8.64
CA VAL A 81 -4.52 3.63 -9.54
C VAL A 81 -5.44 2.56 -10.14
N GLN A 82 -6.74 2.73 -9.95
CA GLN A 82 -7.76 1.84 -10.50
C GLN A 82 -8.89 2.67 -11.11
N GLY A 83 -8.89 2.77 -12.45
CA GLY A 83 -9.77 3.67 -13.16
C GLY A 83 -9.52 5.13 -12.77
N ARG A 84 -10.49 5.76 -12.12
CA ARG A 84 -10.38 7.14 -11.61
C ARG A 84 -9.98 7.24 -10.14
N ASP A 85 -9.92 6.13 -9.44
CA ASP A 85 -9.57 6.06 -8.03
C ASP A 85 -8.05 5.98 -7.86
N VAL A 86 -7.53 6.77 -6.93
CA VAL A 86 -6.10 6.80 -6.59
C VAL A 86 -5.97 6.63 -5.08
N PHE A 87 -5.48 5.47 -4.65
CA PHE A 87 -5.23 5.16 -3.25
C PHE A 87 -3.76 5.41 -2.93
N VAL A 88 -3.52 6.27 -1.96
CA VAL A 88 -2.19 6.61 -1.46
C VAL A 88 -1.98 5.90 -0.14
N LEU A 89 -1.13 4.89 -0.17
CA LEU A 89 -0.73 4.13 1.01
C LEU A 89 0.24 4.95 1.87
N PRO A 90 0.37 4.66 3.18
CA PRO A 90 1.43 5.21 4.02
C PRO A 90 2.80 4.74 3.54
N ASP A 91 3.85 5.28 4.12
CA ASP A 91 5.22 4.82 3.84
C ASP A 91 5.33 3.30 4.00
N TYR A 92 5.90 2.66 3.00
CA TYR A 92 6.30 1.26 3.09
C TYR A 92 7.58 1.11 3.92
N MET A 93 8.48 2.09 3.75
CA MET A 93 9.70 2.27 4.54
C MET A 93 9.67 3.68 5.12
N GLY A 94 9.62 3.80 6.44
CA GLY A 94 9.53 5.11 7.10
C GLY A 94 8.56 5.13 8.27
N ASN A 95 8.32 6.30 8.84
CA ASN A 95 7.58 6.50 10.08
C ASN A 95 6.40 7.46 9.93
N ASN A 96 5.88 7.67 8.72
CA ASN A 96 4.73 8.53 8.51
C ASN A 96 3.46 7.94 9.12
N LYS A 97 2.46 8.80 9.30
CA LYS A 97 1.16 8.42 9.84
C LYS A 97 0.59 7.22 9.09
N ALA A 98 0.18 6.20 9.83
CA ALA A 98 -0.47 5.01 9.28
C ALA A 98 -1.88 5.35 8.80
N GLU A 99 -1.97 5.95 7.62
CA GLU A 99 -3.21 6.45 7.02
C GLU A 99 -3.17 6.24 5.51
N MET A 100 -4.24 5.63 4.98
CA MET A 100 -4.46 5.56 3.55
C MET A 100 -5.39 6.69 3.13
N ARG A 101 -5.07 7.37 2.04
CA ARG A 101 -5.89 8.43 1.46
C ARG A 101 -6.46 7.98 0.13
N HIS A 102 -7.72 8.30 -0.10
CA HIS A 102 -8.43 8.04 -1.34
C HIS A 102 -8.68 9.34 -2.09
N TYR A 103 -8.14 9.43 -3.28
CA TYR A 103 -8.40 10.51 -4.23
C TYR A 103 -9.19 9.99 -5.43
N VAL A 104 -9.96 10.88 -6.05
CA VAL A 104 -10.64 10.59 -7.31
C VAL A 104 -10.22 11.62 -8.37
N TYR A 105 -9.86 11.13 -9.54
CA TYR A 105 -9.62 11.95 -10.72
C TYR A 105 -10.95 12.35 -11.35
N GLU A 106 -11.25 13.65 -11.29
CA GLU A 106 -12.52 14.22 -11.74
C GLU A 106 -12.53 14.49 -13.25
N THR A 107 -13.73 14.60 -13.82
CA THR A 107 -13.93 14.88 -15.25
C THR A 107 -13.37 16.23 -15.69
N ASN A 108 -13.23 17.18 -14.78
CA ASN A 108 -12.60 18.47 -15.04
C ASN A 108 -11.06 18.43 -15.02
N GLY A 109 -10.46 17.23 -14.89
CA GLY A 109 -9.02 17.03 -14.87
C GLY A 109 -8.37 17.34 -13.51
N THR A 110 -9.11 17.32 -12.41
CA THR A 110 -8.57 17.54 -11.06
C THR A 110 -8.52 16.26 -10.25
N LEU A 111 -7.59 16.18 -9.30
CA LEU A 111 -7.47 15.10 -8.33
C LEU A 111 -8.01 15.59 -6.98
N GLN A 112 -9.09 14.99 -6.49
CA GLN A 112 -9.75 15.41 -5.26
C GLN A 112 -9.68 14.34 -4.17
N LEU A 113 -9.27 14.74 -2.96
CA LEU A 113 -9.33 13.88 -1.78
C LEU A 113 -10.79 13.60 -1.41
N ARG A 114 -11.14 12.33 -1.30
CA ARG A 114 -12.48 11.85 -0.90
C ARG A 114 -12.54 11.47 0.57
N GLY A 115 -11.44 10.98 1.11
CA GLY A 115 -11.38 10.61 2.51
C GLY A 115 -10.10 9.90 2.88
N THR A 116 -10.02 9.51 4.15
CA THR A 116 -8.89 8.81 4.73
C THR A 116 -9.35 7.62 5.56
N LEU A 117 -8.55 6.56 5.59
CA LEU A 117 -8.73 5.39 6.44
C LEU A 117 -7.50 5.24 7.32
N ALA A 118 -7.69 5.29 8.64
CA ALA A 118 -6.63 4.96 9.58
C ALA A 118 -6.29 3.48 9.48
N LEU A 119 -5.01 3.17 9.38
CA LEU A 119 -4.48 1.81 9.27
C LEU A 119 -3.71 1.44 10.55
N PRO A 120 -3.49 0.16 10.83
CA PRO A 120 -2.65 -0.23 11.96
C PRO A 120 -1.21 0.25 11.75
N ALA A 121 -0.62 0.82 12.78
CA ALA A 121 0.77 1.25 12.72
C ALA A 121 1.69 0.05 12.46
N GLY A 122 2.65 0.22 11.55
CA GLY A 122 3.60 -0.83 11.20
C GLY A 122 3.02 -2.05 10.48
N ALA A 123 1.75 -2.01 10.04
CA ALA A 123 1.11 -3.13 9.36
C ALA A 123 1.72 -3.45 7.98
N GLY A 124 2.43 -2.51 7.36
CA GLY A 124 3.04 -2.71 6.03
C GLY A 124 1.96 -2.81 4.95
N ALA A 125 1.18 -1.74 4.77
CA ALA A 125 0.18 -1.69 3.70
C ALA A 125 0.86 -1.85 2.34
N ALA A 126 0.41 -2.83 1.54
CA ALA A 126 1.10 -3.25 0.34
C ALA A 126 0.32 -2.97 -0.95
N ASN A 127 -0.99 -3.16 -0.93
CA ASN A 127 -1.81 -3.02 -2.14
C ASN A 127 -3.27 -2.71 -1.80
N VAL A 128 -4.00 -2.18 -2.78
CA VAL A 128 -5.46 -1.99 -2.73
C VAL A 128 -6.08 -2.63 -3.96
N CYS A 129 -7.23 -3.30 -3.77
CA CYS A 129 -8.07 -3.80 -4.86
C CYS A 129 -9.51 -3.29 -4.65
N LYS A 130 -9.96 -2.37 -5.51
CA LYS A 130 -11.34 -1.89 -5.53
C LYS A 130 -12.21 -2.85 -6.31
N VAL A 131 -13.29 -3.32 -5.68
CA VAL A 131 -14.28 -4.23 -6.29
C VAL A 131 -15.51 -3.45 -6.78
N SER A 132 -15.92 -2.45 -6.00
CA SER A 132 -17.07 -1.59 -6.30
C SER A 132 -16.95 -0.24 -5.60
N ASP A 133 -17.92 0.65 -5.78
CA ASP A 133 -17.95 1.93 -5.06
C ASP A 133 -18.18 1.79 -3.54
N THR A 134 -18.60 0.62 -3.08
CA THR A 134 -18.86 0.34 -1.67
C THR A 134 -17.95 -0.74 -1.10
N LYS A 135 -17.08 -1.34 -1.91
CA LYS A 135 -16.19 -2.42 -1.47
C LYS A 135 -14.83 -2.36 -2.12
N ALA A 136 -13.80 -2.38 -1.29
CA ALA A 136 -12.41 -2.51 -1.67
C ALA A 136 -11.65 -3.28 -0.57
N TYR A 137 -10.44 -3.73 -0.90
CA TYR A 137 -9.55 -4.44 0.02
C TYR A 137 -8.20 -3.75 0.09
N VAL A 138 -7.58 -3.81 1.27
CA VAL A 138 -6.18 -3.39 1.48
C VAL A 138 -5.42 -4.52 2.18
N SER A 139 -4.26 -4.88 1.65
CA SER A 139 -3.40 -5.94 2.19
C SER A 139 -2.31 -5.40 3.10
N PHE A 140 -1.96 -6.17 4.15
CA PHE A 140 -0.95 -5.82 5.14
C PHE A 140 0.07 -6.94 5.32
N GLN A 141 1.27 -6.72 4.82
CA GLN A 141 2.33 -7.74 4.83
C GLN A 141 2.82 -8.13 6.23
N ASN A 142 2.96 -7.14 7.12
CA ASN A 142 3.57 -7.38 8.42
C ASN A 142 2.62 -8.04 9.41
N THR A 143 1.31 -7.79 9.30
CA THR A 143 0.29 -8.38 10.17
C THR A 143 -0.35 -9.63 9.60
N GLY A 144 -0.13 -9.92 8.31
CA GLY A 144 -0.73 -11.07 7.64
C GLY A 144 -2.24 -10.94 7.41
N GLN A 145 -2.74 -9.72 7.32
CA GLN A 145 -4.17 -9.43 7.21
C GLN A 145 -4.54 -8.78 5.89
N VAL A 146 -5.80 -8.90 5.52
CA VAL A 146 -6.46 -8.10 4.49
C VAL A 146 -7.71 -7.48 5.12
N TRP A 147 -7.86 -6.16 4.99
CA TRP A 147 -9.11 -5.52 5.40
C TRP A 147 -10.00 -5.27 4.20
N ALA A 148 -11.29 -5.58 4.35
CA ALA A 148 -12.32 -5.01 3.49
C ALA A 148 -12.71 -3.63 4.02
N PHE A 149 -12.96 -2.69 3.12
CA PHE A 149 -13.41 -1.35 3.47
C PHE A 149 -14.35 -0.78 2.41
N ASN A 150 -15.13 0.21 2.79
CA ASN A 150 -15.95 0.97 1.87
C ASN A 150 -15.14 2.18 1.36
N PRO A 151 -14.76 2.24 0.07
CA PRO A 151 -13.93 3.32 -0.47
C PRO A 151 -14.67 4.67 -0.55
N THR A 152 -16.01 4.68 -0.58
CA THR A 152 -16.78 5.94 -0.56
C THR A 152 -16.77 6.60 0.82
N THR A 153 -16.86 5.82 1.89
CA THR A 153 -16.89 6.34 3.28
C THR A 153 -15.54 6.23 3.98
N MET A 154 -14.57 5.55 3.38
CA MET A 154 -13.27 5.23 3.96
C MET A 154 -13.38 4.59 5.35
N THR A 155 -14.27 3.60 5.48
CA THR A 155 -14.52 2.87 6.71
C THR A 155 -14.23 1.38 6.53
N LYS A 156 -13.52 0.77 7.49
CA LYS A 156 -13.29 -0.67 7.55
C LYS A 156 -14.62 -1.40 7.72
N THR A 157 -14.86 -2.46 6.96
CA THR A 157 -16.07 -3.29 7.02
C THR A 157 -15.79 -4.71 7.50
N ALA A 158 -14.62 -5.28 7.18
CA ALA A 158 -14.23 -6.61 7.66
C ALA A 158 -12.71 -6.72 7.80
N GLU A 159 -12.28 -7.77 8.48
CA GLU A 159 -10.88 -8.17 8.61
C GLU A 159 -10.76 -9.65 8.28
N ILE A 160 -9.77 -9.97 7.46
CA ILE A 160 -9.48 -11.33 7.01
C ILE A 160 -8.06 -11.67 7.50
N ASP A 161 -7.95 -12.53 8.49
CA ASP A 161 -6.67 -13.05 8.96
C ASP A 161 -6.21 -14.18 8.05
N MET A 162 -5.03 -14.03 7.46
CA MET A 162 -4.41 -15.01 6.57
C MET A 162 -3.25 -15.77 7.22
N ASN A 163 -2.94 -15.52 8.49
CA ASN A 163 -1.78 -16.12 9.15
C ASN A 163 -1.80 -17.64 9.18
N ALA A 164 -3.00 -18.26 9.22
CA ALA A 164 -3.14 -19.72 9.11
C ALA A 164 -2.71 -20.30 7.75
N LEU A 165 -2.52 -19.45 6.72
CA LEU A 165 -2.05 -19.87 5.39
C LEU A 165 -0.53 -19.80 5.26
N ALA A 166 0.17 -19.34 6.28
CA ALA A 166 1.62 -19.23 6.27
C ALA A 166 2.27 -20.62 6.08
N GLN A 167 3.37 -20.65 5.34
CA GLN A 167 4.29 -21.77 5.37
C GLN A 167 4.94 -21.87 6.74
N LYS A 168 5.47 -23.04 7.08
CA LYS A 168 6.12 -23.25 8.38
C LYS A 168 7.26 -22.21 8.58
N ASP A 169 7.25 -21.57 9.74
CA ASP A 169 8.24 -20.58 10.16
C ASP A 169 8.34 -19.34 9.26
N MET A 170 7.27 -19.06 8.49
CA MET A 170 7.19 -17.93 7.55
C MET A 170 6.13 -16.92 7.97
N ARG A 171 6.29 -15.67 7.51
CA ARG A 171 5.21 -14.69 7.47
C ARG A 171 4.41 -14.90 6.19
N VAL A 172 3.10 -14.91 6.29
CA VAL A 172 2.22 -15.11 5.13
C VAL A 172 2.33 -13.98 4.12
N ALA A 173 2.49 -12.75 4.58
CA ALA A 173 2.76 -11.53 3.82
C ALA A 173 1.85 -11.34 2.59
N PRO A 174 0.53 -11.10 2.77
CA PRO A 174 -0.37 -10.79 1.68
C PRO A 174 0.06 -9.52 0.96
N ALA A 175 0.07 -9.56 -0.37
CA ALA A 175 0.65 -8.55 -1.24
C ALA A 175 -0.35 -8.06 -2.31
N ALA A 176 0.03 -8.06 -3.58
CA ALA A 176 -0.83 -7.61 -4.67
C ALA A 176 -2.07 -8.51 -4.82
N MET A 177 -3.17 -7.88 -5.22
CA MET A 177 -4.49 -8.49 -5.28
C MET A 177 -5.17 -8.14 -6.59
N VAL A 178 -5.99 -9.06 -7.08
CA VAL A 178 -6.92 -8.81 -8.19
C VAL A 178 -8.26 -9.49 -7.91
N GLU A 179 -9.34 -8.86 -8.30
CA GLU A 179 -10.67 -9.44 -8.26
C GLU A 179 -11.06 -9.98 -9.63
N ARG A 180 -11.71 -11.15 -9.65
CA ARG A 180 -12.35 -11.72 -10.83
C ARG A 180 -13.53 -12.60 -10.43
N ASP A 181 -14.68 -12.32 -11.01
CA ASP A 181 -15.92 -13.13 -10.88
C ASP A 181 -16.36 -13.33 -9.41
N GLY A 182 -16.26 -12.30 -8.57
CA GLY A 182 -16.63 -12.35 -7.16
C GLY A 182 -15.59 -13.00 -6.24
N LEU A 183 -14.40 -13.30 -6.76
CA LEU A 183 -13.28 -13.86 -6.01
C LEU A 183 -12.10 -12.89 -6.02
N LEU A 184 -11.55 -12.62 -4.85
CA LEU A 184 -10.31 -11.89 -4.68
C LEU A 184 -9.13 -12.88 -4.61
N PHE A 185 -8.17 -12.71 -5.50
CA PHE A 185 -6.92 -13.47 -5.53
C PHE A 185 -5.84 -12.62 -4.89
N VAL A 186 -5.24 -13.12 -3.81
CA VAL A 186 -4.24 -12.40 -3.00
C VAL A 186 -2.92 -13.14 -3.06
N GLY A 187 -1.88 -12.50 -3.59
CA GLY A 187 -0.53 -13.06 -3.58
C GLY A 187 0.01 -13.15 -2.16
N LEU A 188 0.58 -14.29 -1.79
CA LEU A 188 1.19 -14.54 -0.50
C LEU A 188 2.70 -14.67 -0.67
N ASN A 189 3.47 -13.70 -0.18
CA ASN A 189 4.91 -13.69 -0.43
C ASN A 189 5.68 -14.71 0.38
N GLN A 190 5.15 -15.15 1.53
CA GLN A 190 5.75 -16.23 2.31
C GLN A 190 7.26 -16.02 2.56
N PHE A 191 7.66 -15.08 3.40
CA PHE A 191 9.07 -14.79 3.66
C PHE A 191 9.47 -15.02 5.13
N ASP A 192 10.74 -15.38 5.33
CA ASP A 192 11.36 -15.54 6.64
C ASP A 192 11.73 -14.20 7.31
N ALA A 193 12.45 -14.24 8.41
CA ALA A 193 12.89 -13.05 9.12
C ALA A 193 13.89 -12.18 8.33
N GLN A 194 14.53 -12.74 7.31
CA GLN A 194 15.45 -12.08 6.39
C GLN A 194 14.78 -11.60 5.10
N TRP A 195 13.44 -11.66 5.02
CA TRP A 195 12.64 -11.30 3.85
C TRP A 195 12.93 -12.18 2.63
N MET A 196 13.30 -13.45 2.86
CA MET A 196 13.66 -14.40 1.82
C MET A 196 12.68 -15.58 1.77
N PRO A 197 12.43 -16.16 0.58
CA PRO A 197 11.68 -17.40 0.47
C PRO A 197 12.49 -18.58 1.00
N THR A 198 11.81 -19.56 1.58
CA THR A 198 12.43 -20.84 2.02
C THR A 198 11.99 -22.00 1.16
N ALA A 199 10.87 -21.89 0.45
CA ALA A 199 10.35 -22.89 -0.46
C ALA A 199 10.26 -22.36 -1.89
N LYS A 200 10.52 -23.23 -2.86
CA LYS A 200 10.28 -22.99 -4.28
C LYS A 200 8.80 -23.23 -4.59
N GLN A 201 7.99 -22.31 -4.13
CA GLN A 201 6.53 -22.41 -4.16
C GLN A 201 5.91 -21.04 -4.22
N ALA A 202 4.98 -20.81 -5.12
CA ALA A 202 4.18 -19.62 -5.22
C ALA A 202 2.79 -19.87 -4.64
N ASP A 203 2.38 -19.08 -3.66
CA ASP A 203 1.11 -19.23 -2.95
C ASP A 203 0.18 -18.04 -3.21
N MET A 204 -1.12 -18.30 -3.36
CA MET A 204 -2.16 -17.29 -3.31
C MET A 204 -3.31 -17.72 -2.41
N ALA A 205 -3.97 -16.77 -1.78
CA ALA A 205 -5.27 -16.98 -1.16
C ALA A 205 -6.38 -16.61 -2.13
N VAL A 206 -7.46 -17.37 -2.12
CA VAL A 206 -8.72 -17.07 -2.82
C VAL A 206 -9.77 -16.72 -1.77
N VAL A 207 -10.35 -15.53 -1.88
CA VAL A 207 -11.34 -14.99 -0.94
C VAL A 207 -12.65 -14.75 -1.68
N ASP A 208 -13.77 -15.19 -1.11
CA ASP A 208 -15.10 -14.86 -1.60
C ASP A 208 -15.43 -13.41 -1.21
N THR A 209 -15.65 -12.54 -2.20
CA THR A 209 -15.88 -11.10 -1.95
C THR A 209 -17.25 -10.79 -1.38
N LYS A 210 -18.19 -11.73 -1.42
CA LYS A 210 -19.53 -11.57 -0.84
C LYS A 210 -19.53 -11.82 0.66
N THR A 211 -18.71 -12.78 1.10
CA THR A 211 -18.66 -13.21 2.51
C THR A 211 -17.43 -12.72 3.27
N ASP A 212 -16.42 -12.20 2.56
CA ASP A 212 -15.10 -11.81 3.11
C ASP A 212 -14.37 -12.98 3.80
N LYS A 213 -14.53 -14.19 3.25
CA LYS A 213 -13.89 -15.38 3.82
C LYS A 213 -12.92 -16.02 2.83
N VAL A 214 -11.81 -16.51 3.37
CA VAL A 214 -10.89 -17.36 2.60
C VAL A 214 -11.61 -18.63 2.19
N VAL A 215 -11.67 -18.89 0.88
CA VAL A 215 -12.20 -20.11 0.30
C VAL A 215 -11.15 -21.20 0.30
N LYS A 216 -9.94 -20.86 -0.15
CA LYS A 216 -8.80 -21.77 -0.20
C LYS A 216 -7.46 -21.04 -0.35
N LYS A 217 -6.39 -21.74 -0.08
CA LYS A 217 -5.05 -21.43 -0.56
C LYS A 217 -4.77 -22.24 -1.81
N ILE A 218 -4.16 -21.64 -2.81
CA ILE A 218 -3.64 -22.32 -4.02
C ILE A 218 -2.13 -22.19 -4.04
N SER A 219 -1.46 -23.19 -4.55
CA SER A 219 0.01 -23.28 -4.56
C SER A 219 0.49 -23.83 -5.89
N ASP A 220 1.50 -23.18 -6.46
CA ASP A 220 2.29 -23.76 -7.54
C ASP A 220 3.64 -24.26 -6.98
N THR A 221 3.85 -25.56 -7.07
CA THR A 221 5.10 -26.24 -6.70
C THR A 221 5.77 -26.89 -7.90
N LYS A 222 5.06 -26.94 -9.06
CA LYS A 222 5.54 -27.60 -10.27
C LYS A 222 6.64 -26.80 -10.96
N HIS A 223 6.48 -25.48 -11.00
CA HIS A 223 7.37 -24.59 -11.74
C HIS A 223 8.51 -24.02 -10.89
N GLU A 224 8.56 -24.37 -9.62
CA GLU A 224 9.60 -23.97 -8.66
C GLU A 224 9.82 -22.45 -8.53
N LEU A 225 8.78 -21.63 -8.80
CA LEU A 225 8.80 -20.20 -8.59
C LEU A 225 8.50 -19.85 -7.12
N SER A 226 8.89 -18.66 -6.69
CA SER A 226 8.65 -18.17 -5.31
C SER A 226 8.19 -16.73 -5.31
N PHE A 227 7.62 -16.30 -4.19
CA PHE A 227 7.03 -14.96 -4.02
C PHE A 227 5.97 -14.66 -5.07
N ALA A 228 4.76 -15.17 -4.85
CA ALA A 228 3.60 -14.81 -5.65
C ALA A 228 3.31 -13.32 -5.48
N THR A 229 3.57 -12.54 -6.50
CA THR A 229 3.46 -11.09 -6.62
C THR A 229 4.57 -10.28 -5.90
N ARG A 230 4.78 -9.07 -6.36
CA ARG A 230 5.67 -8.11 -5.69
C ARG A 230 4.87 -7.35 -4.63
N PRO A 231 5.42 -7.13 -3.42
CA PRO A 231 4.70 -6.53 -2.31
C PRO A 231 3.98 -5.22 -2.59
N ILE A 232 4.68 -4.30 -3.21
CA ILE A 232 4.23 -2.91 -3.41
C ILE A 232 3.96 -2.57 -4.87
N ASP A 233 3.84 -3.59 -5.74
CA ASP A 233 3.55 -3.39 -7.16
C ASP A 233 2.17 -3.97 -7.49
N PRO A 234 1.14 -3.10 -7.66
CA PRO A 234 -0.20 -3.55 -8.00
C PRO A 234 -0.29 -4.24 -9.36
N HIS A 235 0.68 -4.04 -10.24
CA HIS A 235 0.71 -4.65 -11.57
C HIS A 235 1.37 -6.01 -11.60
N SER A 236 1.90 -6.50 -10.47
CA SER A 236 2.48 -7.86 -10.40
C SER A 236 1.43 -8.97 -10.44
N VAL A 237 0.15 -8.64 -10.36
CA VAL A 237 -0.97 -9.52 -10.67
C VAL A 237 -1.98 -8.74 -11.51
N PHE A 238 -2.49 -9.33 -12.58
CA PHE A 238 -3.46 -8.66 -13.46
C PHE A 238 -4.36 -9.67 -14.17
N VAL A 239 -5.51 -9.17 -14.64
CA VAL A 239 -6.44 -9.92 -15.50
C VAL A 239 -6.30 -9.39 -16.92
N ASP A 240 -6.13 -10.28 -17.89
CA ASP A 240 -6.09 -9.91 -19.29
C ASP A 240 -7.51 -9.74 -19.90
N ALA A 241 -7.57 -9.34 -21.16
CA ALA A 241 -8.83 -9.15 -21.87
C ALA A 241 -9.62 -10.47 -22.07
N GLN A 242 -8.99 -11.60 -21.96
CA GLN A 242 -9.60 -12.92 -22.04
C GLN A 242 -10.16 -13.38 -20.69
N GLY A 243 -9.76 -12.74 -19.61
CA GLY A 243 -10.15 -13.05 -18.23
C GLY A 243 -9.20 -14.01 -17.53
N ASP A 244 -8.02 -14.30 -18.09
CA ASP A 244 -6.97 -15.04 -17.42
C ASP A 244 -6.25 -14.13 -16.41
N ILE A 245 -5.92 -14.66 -15.23
CA ILE A 245 -5.11 -13.97 -14.24
C ILE A 245 -3.65 -14.37 -14.45
N TYR A 246 -2.79 -13.38 -14.50
CA TYR A 246 -1.34 -13.56 -14.53
C TYR A 246 -0.70 -13.11 -13.23
N VAL A 247 0.22 -13.92 -12.72
CA VAL A 247 0.90 -13.74 -11.43
C VAL A 247 2.40 -13.69 -11.66
N ASN A 248 2.96 -12.50 -11.45
CA ASN A 248 4.39 -12.25 -11.59
C ASN A 248 5.11 -12.65 -10.29
N CYS A 249 5.74 -13.82 -10.30
CA CYS A 249 6.51 -14.35 -9.18
C CYS A 249 7.92 -13.77 -9.20
N MET A 250 8.36 -13.23 -8.08
CA MET A 250 9.61 -12.47 -7.99
C MET A 250 10.83 -13.31 -7.59
N GLY A 251 10.64 -14.59 -7.29
CA GLY A 251 11.72 -15.43 -6.78
C GLY A 251 12.25 -14.90 -5.44
N SER A 252 13.55 -14.64 -5.38
CA SER A 252 14.19 -13.97 -4.23
C SER A 252 14.71 -12.58 -4.58
N PHE A 253 14.16 -11.94 -5.62
CA PHE A 253 14.72 -10.71 -6.22
C PHE A 253 16.18 -10.85 -6.66
N GLY A 254 16.64 -12.08 -6.89
CA GLY A 254 18.05 -12.38 -7.21
C GLY A 254 18.99 -12.48 -6.00
N TYR A 255 18.52 -12.21 -4.79
CA TYR A 255 19.38 -12.23 -3.59
C TYR A 255 19.72 -13.64 -3.09
N LYS A 256 18.87 -14.63 -3.39
CA LYS A 256 19.08 -16.01 -2.95
C LYS A 256 19.19 -16.93 -4.17
N PRO A 257 20.37 -17.53 -4.43
CA PRO A 257 20.55 -18.44 -5.54
C PRO A 257 19.57 -19.62 -5.53
N GLY A 258 19.11 -20.03 -6.72
CA GLY A 258 18.22 -21.17 -6.90
C GLY A 258 16.73 -20.85 -6.66
N PHE A 259 16.36 -19.59 -6.42
CA PHE A 259 14.96 -19.15 -6.34
C PHE A 259 14.61 -18.31 -7.57
N ALA A 260 13.90 -18.92 -8.50
CA ALA A 260 13.57 -18.32 -9.78
C ALA A 260 12.33 -17.40 -9.69
N GLY A 261 12.33 -16.37 -10.53
CA GLY A 261 11.16 -15.57 -10.87
C GLY A 261 10.55 -16.03 -12.20
N GLY A 262 9.27 -15.71 -12.40
CA GLY A 262 8.56 -16.07 -13.61
C GLY A 262 7.10 -15.64 -13.57
N LEU A 263 6.38 -15.92 -14.64
CA LEU A 263 4.95 -15.62 -14.77
C LEU A 263 4.15 -16.92 -14.74
N LEU A 264 3.20 -17.00 -13.81
CA LEU A 264 2.18 -18.04 -13.73
C LEU A 264 0.85 -17.53 -14.25
N ARG A 265 -0.08 -18.45 -14.56
CA ARG A 265 -1.43 -18.14 -15.00
C ARG A 265 -2.49 -18.90 -14.20
N ILE A 266 -3.66 -18.26 -14.06
CA ILE A 266 -4.91 -18.90 -13.62
C ILE A 266 -5.92 -18.65 -14.72
N ARG A 267 -6.34 -19.71 -15.44
CA ARG A 267 -7.26 -19.58 -16.58
C ARG A 267 -8.60 -18.99 -16.15
N LYS A 268 -9.27 -18.30 -17.06
CA LYS A 268 -10.64 -17.81 -16.87
C LYS A 268 -11.55 -18.93 -16.35
N GLY A 269 -12.36 -18.62 -15.35
CA GLY A 269 -13.28 -19.57 -14.73
C GLY A 269 -12.62 -20.62 -13.84
N GLN A 270 -11.28 -20.67 -13.78
CA GLN A 270 -10.54 -21.54 -12.87
C GLN A 270 -10.06 -20.75 -11.65
N THR A 271 -9.78 -21.49 -10.56
CA THR A 271 -9.29 -20.89 -9.32
C THR A 271 -7.93 -21.44 -8.87
N ASP A 272 -7.34 -22.33 -9.67
CA ASP A 272 -6.02 -22.92 -9.43
C ASP A 272 -5.04 -22.48 -10.51
N PHE A 273 -3.74 -22.52 -10.19
CA PHE A 273 -2.71 -22.26 -11.19
C PHE A 273 -2.81 -23.25 -12.35
N ASP A 274 -2.61 -22.75 -13.56
CA ASP A 274 -2.53 -23.55 -14.77
C ASP A 274 -1.22 -24.35 -14.77
N PRO A 275 -1.29 -25.69 -14.67
CA PRO A 275 -0.08 -26.52 -14.57
C PRO A 275 0.73 -26.58 -15.88
N ASP A 276 0.15 -26.13 -16.99
CA ASP A 276 0.78 -26.20 -18.30
C ASP A 276 1.31 -24.85 -18.80
N PHE A 277 1.28 -23.82 -17.92
CA PHE A 277 1.75 -22.48 -18.28
C PHE A 277 2.78 -21.95 -17.29
N VAL A 278 3.93 -21.60 -17.82
CA VAL A 278 4.95 -20.81 -17.13
C VAL A 278 5.77 -20.03 -18.13
N ILE A 279 6.13 -18.80 -17.78
CA ILE A 279 7.23 -18.07 -18.41
C ILE A 279 8.31 -17.90 -17.34
N ASN A 280 9.45 -18.53 -17.53
CA ASN A 280 10.60 -18.43 -16.64
C ASN A 280 11.48 -17.24 -17.07
N TYR A 281 11.95 -16.43 -16.11
CA TYR A 281 12.79 -15.26 -16.38
C TYR A 281 14.29 -15.57 -16.41
N GLN A 282 14.66 -16.84 -16.30
CA GLN A 282 16.06 -17.31 -16.36
C GLN A 282 16.45 -17.71 -17.77
#